data_2a60c66e91a398b70489c700ea1e45e2
#
_entry.id   2a60c66e91a398b70489c700ea1e45e2
#
_cell.length_a   1.000
_cell.length_b   1.000
_cell.length_c   1.000
_cell.angle_alpha   90.00
_cell.angle_beta   90.00
_cell.angle_gamma   90.00
#
_symmetry.space_group_name_H-M   'P 1'
#
loop_
_entity.id
_entity.type
_entity.pdbx_description
1 polymer ?
#
loop_
_entity_poly.entity_id
_entity_poly.type
_entity_poly.pdbx_seq_one_letter_code
_entity_poly.pdbx_strand_id
1 'polypeptide(L)'
;MAQYDLTRGTAKRDNDRQGGLKKIYLTEYVDYSRSQVVLSGQRITSIPTATIYEYDVHGASFEETQSREDGGEVYSQKLSFVVQGTRNSEEFWKLTKKPHHCIVVDEQGNGRFLGIRNGVEAIVSDKSGANKSDLNGYTIEIDGKEDNQAYFIANLSSKFTIVQGTPDGCLGLG
;
A
#
# COMPACT_ATOMS: atom_id res chain seq x y z
N MET A 1 -30.70 -14.90 -2.26
CA MET A 1 -29.45 -15.55 -1.81
C MET A 1 -28.85 -14.78 -0.65
N ALA A 2 -28.34 -15.49 0.33
CA ALA A 2 -27.60 -14.83 1.40
C ALA A 2 -26.31 -14.21 0.85
N GLN A 3 -25.91 -13.09 1.40
CA GLN A 3 -24.72 -12.33 0.97
C GLN A 3 -23.43 -13.17 0.98
N TYR A 4 -23.39 -14.21 1.80
CA TYR A 4 -22.21 -15.03 2.00
C TYR A 4 -22.23 -16.37 1.27
N ASP A 5 -23.27 -16.62 0.49
CA ASP A 5 -23.36 -17.83 -0.29
C ASP A 5 -22.44 -17.77 -1.51
N LEU A 6 -21.78 -18.87 -1.81
CA LEU A 6 -20.98 -18.98 -3.01
C LEU A 6 -21.87 -18.99 -4.24
N THR A 7 -21.63 -18.08 -5.18
CA THR A 7 -22.44 -17.91 -6.38
C THR A 7 -21.79 -18.43 -7.64
N ARG A 8 -20.47 -18.58 -7.64
CA ARG A 8 -19.71 -19.05 -8.82
C ARG A 8 -18.31 -19.57 -8.42
N GLY A 9 -17.75 -20.44 -9.25
CA GLY A 9 -16.35 -20.80 -9.21
C GLY A 9 -15.47 -19.82 -9.99
N THR A 10 -14.19 -20.11 -10.06
CA THR A 10 -13.21 -19.33 -10.79
C THR A 10 -12.54 -20.19 -11.86
N ALA A 11 -12.61 -19.75 -13.11
CA ALA A 11 -11.89 -20.41 -14.19
C ALA A 11 -10.41 -19.97 -14.21
N LYS A 12 -9.54 -20.90 -14.58
CA LYS A 12 -8.13 -20.58 -14.85
C LYS A 12 -8.05 -19.63 -16.04
N ARG A 13 -7.36 -18.53 -15.89
CA ARG A 13 -7.08 -17.62 -17.01
C ARG A 13 -5.75 -18.01 -17.67
N ASP A 14 -5.75 -17.96 -18.99
CA ASP A 14 -4.54 -18.25 -19.78
C ASP A 14 -3.58 -17.05 -19.89
N ASN A 15 -3.84 -16.00 -19.16
CA ASN A 15 -3.02 -14.80 -19.21
C ASN A 15 -1.84 -14.90 -18.24
N ASP A 16 -0.67 -14.56 -18.73
CA ASP A 16 0.52 -14.38 -17.91
C ASP A 16 0.27 -13.25 -16.89
N ARG A 17 0.01 -13.63 -15.67
CA ARG A 17 -0.05 -12.69 -14.57
C ARG A 17 1.35 -12.53 -14.01
N GLN A 18 1.91 -11.35 -14.23
CA GLN A 18 3.12 -10.98 -13.54
C GLN A 18 2.82 -10.70 -12.07
N GLY A 19 3.60 -11.31 -11.19
CA GLY A 19 3.55 -11.01 -9.79
C GLY A 19 4.28 -9.71 -9.47
N GLY A 20 4.04 -9.16 -8.29
CA GLY A 20 4.70 -7.98 -7.81
C GLY A 20 3.85 -6.72 -7.87
N LEU A 21 4.40 -5.66 -7.30
CA LEU A 21 3.77 -4.35 -7.25
C LEU A 21 4.56 -3.38 -8.12
N LYS A 22 3.84 -2.55 -8.85
CA LYS A 22 4.42 -1.53 -9.71
C LYS A 22 4.75 -0.26 -8.96
N LYS A 23 3.81 0.20 -8.13
CA LYS A 23 3.94 1.46 -7.39
C LYS A 23 3.28 1.35 -6.03
N ILE A 24 3.81 2.13 -5.09
CA ILE A 24 3.27 2.28 -3.76
C ILE A 24 3.09 3.77 -3.49
N TYR A 25 1.94 4.13 -2.94
CA TYR A 25 1.64 5.49 -2.52
C TYR A 25 1.36 5.49 -1.02
N LEU A 26 1.91 6.46 -0.33
CA LEU A 26 1.70 6.66 1.09
C LEU A 26 1.12 8.05 1.34
N THR A 27 0.23 8.14 2.30
CA THR A 27 -0.32 9.42 2.77
C THR A 27 -0.56 9.36 4.27
N GLU A 28 -0.68 10.51 4.90
CA GLU A 28 -0.97 10.59 6.32
C GLU A 28 -2.34 9.99 6.65
N TYR A 29 -2.44 9.37 7.82
CA TYR A 29 -3.68 8.79 8.29
C TYR A 29 -4.72 9.87 8.56
N VAL A 30 -5.91 9.64 8.04
CA VAL A 30 -7.11 10.45 8.30
C VAL A 30 -8.24 9.50 8.72
N ASP A 31 -8.89 9.79 9.81
CA ASP A 31 -10.04 9.02 10.26
C ASP A 31 -11.28 9.38 9.43
N TYR A 32 -11.46 8.65 8.34
CA TYR A 32 -12.61 8.85 7.46
C TYR A 32 -13.90 8.34 8.10
N SER A 33 -14.91 9.18 8.14
CA SER A 33 -16.27 8.74 8.49
C SER A 33 -16.86 7.85 7.39
N ARG A 34 -17.82 7.02 7.75
CA ARG A 34 -18.47 6.12 6.78
C ARG A 34 -19.15 6.86 5.62
N SER A 35 -19.58 8.10 5.86
CA SER A 35 -20.22 8.93 4.83
C SER A 35 -19.21 9.55 3.84
N GLN A 36 -17.95 9.70 4.24
CA GLN A 36 -16.92 10.32 3.39
C GLN A 36 -16.36 9.36 2.34
N VAL A 37 -16.38 8.07 2.61
CA VAL A 37 -15.90 7.06 1.68
C VAL A 37 -17.10 6.31 1.09
N VAL A 38 -17.33 6.50 -0.19
CA VAL A 38 -18.42 5.86 -0.91
C VAL A 38 -17.90 4.58 -1.58
N LEU A 39 -18.55 3.47 -1.29
CA LEU A 39 -18.17 2.15 -1.78
C LEU A 39 -19.23 1.61 -2.74
N SER A 40 -18.78 0.93 -3.78
CA SER A 40 -19.62 0.07 -4.62
C SER A 40 -19.06 -1.35 -4.55
N GLY A 41 -19.67 -2.18 -3.69
CA GLY A 41 -19.11 -3.48 -3.34
C GLY A 41 -17.76 -3.31 -2.61
N GLN A 42 -16.71 -3.89 -3.17
CA GLN A 42 -15.35 -3.80 -2.63
C GLN A 42 -14.50 -2.70 -3.31
N ARG A 43 -15.13 -1.78 -4.01
CA ARG A 43 -14.44 -0.71 -4.74
C ARG A 43 -14.79 0.65 -4.17
N ILE A 44 -13.78 1.48 -3.94
CA ILE A 44 -13.96 2.89 -3.56
C ILE A 44 -14.32 3.69 -4.81
N THR A 45 -15.49 4.31 -4.79
CA THR A 45 -15.95 5.18 -5.89
C THR A 45 -15.71 6.64 -5.61
N SER A 46 -15.74 7.06 -4.34
CA SER A 46 -15.45 8.42 -3.92
C SER A 46 -14.77 8.42 -2.55
N ILE A 47 -13.78 9.28 -2.41
CA ILE A 47 -13.03 9.49 -1.17
C ILE A 47 -12.60 10.97 -1.12
N PRO A 48 -12.49 11.59 0.05
CA PRO A 48 -11.97 12.96 0.16
C PRO A 48 -10.58 13.08 -0.47
N THR A 49 -10.36 14.17 -1.18
CA THR A 49 -9.07 14.42 -1.85
C THR A 49 -7.97 14.60 -0.81
N ALA A 50 -6.86 13.93 -1.04
CA ALA A 50 -5.67 14.03 -0.21
C ALA A 50 -4.42 14.01 -1.11
N THR A 51 -3.30 14.45 -0.55
CA THR A 51 -2.01 14.35 -1.23
C THR A 51 -1.39 12.99 -0.93
N ILE A 52 -1.07 12.24 -1.96
CA ILE A 52 -0.38 10.95 -1.86
C ILE A 52 1.01 11.04 -2.46
N TYR A 53 1.96 10.36 -1.83
CA TYR A 53 3.37 10.37 -2.22
C TYR A 53 3.74 9.04 -2.87
N GLU A 54 4.27 9.12 -4.09
CA GLU A 54 4.64 7.95 -4.88
C GLU A 54 6.04 7.46 -4.49
N TYR A 55 6.16 6.15 -4.32
CA TYR A 55 7.44 5.46 -4.10
C TYR A 55 7.67 4.46 -5.23
N ASP A 56 8.78 4.60 -5.93
CA ASP A 56 9.28 3.58 -6.84
C ASP A 56 9.95 2.49 -6.03
N VAL A 57 9.49 1.26 -6.22
CA VAL A 57 9.85 0.15 -5.37
C VAL A 57 10.44 -1.01 -6.17
N HIS A 58 11.33 -1.73 -5.52
CA HIS A 58 11.91 -2.97 -6.02
C HIS A 58 11.56 -4.12 -5.08
N GLY A 59 11.23 -5.28 -5.65
CA GLY A 59 10.92 -6.47 -4.86
C GLY A 59 9.75 -6.30 -3.91
N ALA A 60 8.77 -5.50 -4.28
CA ALA A 60 7.62 -5.25 -3.45
C ALA A 60 6.63 -6.41 -3.50
N SER A 61 6.11 -6.79 -2.35
CA SER A 61 5.08 -7.83 -2.21
C SER A 61 4.00 -7.40 -1.24
N PHE A 62 2.77 -7.75 -1.57
CA PHE A 62 1.60 -7.52 -0.73
C PHE A 62 0.93 -8.85 -0.41
N GLU A 63 0.59 -9.03 0.84
CA GLU A 63 -0.12 -10.19 1.33
C GLU A 63 -1.25 -9.75 2.25
N GLU A 64 -2.43 -10.32 2.05
CA GLU A 64 -3.58 -10.12 2.92
C GLU A 64 -4.07 -11.48 3.40
N THR A 65 -4.16 -11.64 4.70
CA THR A 65 -4.61 -12.88 5.35
C THR A 65 -5.81 -12.60 6.23
N GLN A 66 -6.88 -13.33 6.00
CA GLN A 66 -8.06 -13.28 6.88
C GLN A 66 -7.91 -14.33 7.97
N SER A 67 -8.15 -13.91 9.20
CA SER A 67 -8.22 -14.81 10.34
C SER A 67 -9.48 -14.52 11.16
N ARG A 68 -9.85 -15.48 12.00
CA ARG A 68 -10.97 -15.29 12.92
C ARG A 68 -10.41 -15.32 14.34
N GLU A 69 -10.57 -14.22 15.04
CA GLU A 69 -10.19 -14.06 16.44
C GLU A 69 -11.44 -13.91 17.30
N ASP A 70 -11.27 -13.90 18.61
CA ASP A 70 -12.40 -13.83 19.56
C ASP A 70 -13.32 -12.61 19.34
N GLY A 71 -12.78 -11.54 18.79
CA GLY A 71 -13.52 -10.32 18.45
C GLY A 71 -14.17 -10.31 17.07
N GLY A 72 -14.02 -11.36 16.28
CA GLY A 72 -14.57 -11.43 14.91
C GLY A 72 -13.53 -11.68 13.83
N GLU A 73 -13.83 -11.25 12.62
CA GLU A 73 -12.91 -11.39 11.47
C GLU A 73 -11.87 -10.28 11.46
N VAL A 74 -10.63 -10.66 11.24
CA VAL A 74 -9.49 -9.73 11.13
C VAL A 74 -8.76 -9.99 9.82
N TYR A 75 -8.51 -8.93 9.08
CA TYR A 75 -7.72 -8.93 7.84
C TYR A 75 -6.37 -8.32 8.13
N SER A 76 -5.34 -9.15 8.09
CA SER A 76 -3.95 -8.73 8.27
C SER A 76 -3.38 -8.35 6.92
N GLN A 77 -3.00 -7.09 6.75
CA GLN A 77 -2.47 -6.53 5.51
C GLN A 77 -0.98 -6.27 5.68
N LYS A 78 -0.17 -6.99 4.94
CA LYS A 78 1.28 -6.89 5.00
C LYS A 78 1.86 -6.50 3.66
N LEU A 79 2.74 -5.52 3.69
CA LEU A 79 3.44 -5.02 2.53
C LEU A 79 4.93 -4.95 2.86
N SER A 80 5.77 -5.46 1.96
CA SER A 80 7.22 -5.33 2.08
C SER A 80 7.78 -4.82 0.78
N PHE A 81 8.65 -3.84 0.84
CA PHE A 81 9.33 -3.29 -0.32
C PHE A 81 10.70 -2.74 0.01
N VAL A 82 11.50 -2.57 -1.01
CA VAL A 82 12.87 -2.08 -0.93
C VAL A 82 12.99 -0.79 -1.71
N VAL A 83 13.60 0.22 -1.09
CA VAL A 83 13.98 1.46 -1.74
C VAL A 83 15.50 1.58 -1.74
N GLN A 84 16.09 1.66 -2.91
CA GLN A 84 17.52 1.82 -3.06
C GLN A 84 17.93 3.29 -2.85
N GLY A 85 19.12 3.48 -2.29
CA GLY A 85 19.66 4.81 -2.04
C GLY A 85 19.55 5.23 -0.57
N THR A 86 20.35 6.19 -0.16
CA THR A 86 20.49 6.59 1.24
C THR A 86 20.20 8.07 1.51
N ARG A 87 19.91 8.84 0.46
CA ARG A 87 19.84 10.31 0.58
C ARG A 87 18.58 10.83 1.27
N ASN A 88 17.51 10.06 1.31
CA ASN A 88 16.22 10.46 1.88
C ASN A 88 15.89 9.78 3.20
N SER A 89 16.90 9.51 4.01
CA SER A 89 16.72 8.78 5.27
C SER A 89 15.67 9.40 6.20
N GLU A 90 15.59 10.73 6.25
CA GLU A 90 14.61 11.41 7.10
C GLU A 90 13.17 11.11 6.71
N GLU A 91 12.88 11.04 5.42
CA GLU A 91 11.52 10.71 4.95
C GLU A 91 11.09 9.31 5.36
N PHE A 92 11.99 8.34 5.28
CA PHE A 92 11.69 6.97 5.69
C PHE A 92 11.48 6.85 7.20
N TRP A 93 12.28 7.52 7.99
CA TRP A 93 12.11 7.52 9.44
C TRP A 93 10.84 8.24 9.90
N LYS A 94 10.33 9.19 9.13
CA LYS A 94 9.02 9.81 9.40
C LYS A 94 7.87 8.81 9.31
N LEU A 95 7.98 7.80 8.46
CA LEU A 95 6.96 6.76 8.32
C LEU A 95 6.75 5.97 9.61
N THR A 96 7.76 5.87 10.45
CA THR A 96 7.67 5.13 11.72
C THR A 96 7.01 5.91 12.85
N LYS A 97 6.78 7.20 12.68
CA LYS A 97 6.32 8.10 13.77
C LYS A 97 4.81 8.08 13.97
N LYS A 98 4.05 7.76 12.96
CA LYS A 98 2.58 7.76 13.01
C LYS A 98 2.01 6.80 11.97
N PRO A 99 0.76 6.37 12.14
CA PRO A 99 0.10 5.54 11.13
C PRO A 99 -0.10 6.30 9.83
N HIS A 100 -0.25 5.55 8.76
CA HIS A 100 -0.43 6.05 7.40
C HIS A 100 -1.53 5.28 6.68
N HIS A 101 -2.01 5.82 5.58
CA HIS A 101 -2.74 5.06 4.56
C HIS A 101 -1.76 4.66 3.47
N CYS A 102 -1.95 3.49 2.91
CA CYS A 102 -1.13 2.98 1.84
C CYS A 102 -1.99 2.55 0.66
N ILE A 103 -1.58 2.90 -0.54
CA ILE A 103 -2.21 2.44 -1.77
C ILE A 103 -1.15 1.67 -2.56
N VAL A 104 -1.47 0.44 -2.92
CA VAL A 104 -0.60 -0.41 -3.73
C VAL A 104 -1.20 -0.60 -5.11
N VAL A 105 -0.38 -0.53 -6.14
CA VAL A 105 -0.78 -0.76 -7.53
C VAL A 105 0.04 -1.93 -8.05
N ASP A 106 -0.65 -2.96 -8.54
CA ASP A 106 0.00 -4.13 -9.11
C ASP A 106 0.48 -3.88 -10.54
N GLU A 107 1.19 -4.84 -11.10
CA GLU A 107 1.69 -4.75 -12.49
C GLU A 107 0.57 -4.65 -13.54
N GLN A 108 -0.65 -5.01 -13.17
CA GLN A 108 -1.81 -4.93 -14.05
C GLN A 108 -2.58 -3.60 -13.91
N GLY A 109 -2.15 -2.72 -13.02
CA GLY A 109 -2.77 -1.42 -12.80
C GLY A 109 -3.93 -1.43 -11.81
N ASN A 110 -4.15 -2.53 -11.09
CA ASN A 110 -5.19 -2.59 -10.06
C ASN A 110 -4.67 -1.96 -8.76
N GLY A 111 -5.38 -0.99 -8.24
CA GLY A 111 -5.07 -0.37 -6.97
C GLY A 111 -5.81 -0.99 -5.80
N ARG A 112 -5.16 -1.01 -4.63
CA ARG A 112 -5.77 -1.43 -3.36
C ARG A 112 -5.43 -0.41 -2.28
N PHE A 113 -6.43 -0.05 -1.50
CA PHE A 113 -6.29 0.91 -0.41
C PHE A 113 -6.16 0.15 0.92
N LEU A 114 -5.03 0.30 1.57
CA LEU A 114 -4.72 -0.39 2.83
C LEU A 114 -4.92 0.55 4.01
N GLY A 115 -5.38 -0.01 5.12
CA GLY A 115 -5.47 0.72 6.38
C GLY A 115 -6.52 1.82 6.40
N ILE A 116 -7.66 1.61 5.78
CA ILE A 116 -8.70 2.66 5.69
C ILE A 116 -9.30 3.05 7.03
N ARG A 117 -9.39 2.11 7.97
CA ARG A 117 -9.97 2.34 9.30
C ARG A 117 -8.93 2.61 10.37
N ASN A 118 -7.97 1.71 10.48
CA ASN A 118 -7.00 1.71 11.57
C ASN A 118 -5.65 2.28 11.16
N GLY A 119 -5.45 2.49 9.87
CA GLY A 119 -4.16 2.86 9.33
C GLY A 119 -3.17 1.69 9.30
N VAL A 120 -2.02 1.93 8.73
CA VAL A 120 -0.91 0.97 8.67
C VAL A 120 0.30 1.56 9.36
N GLU A 121 1.09 0.70 9.97
CA GLU A 121 2.34 1.08 10.63
C GLU A 121 3.54 0.58 9.84
N ALA A 122 4.59 1.36 9.81
CA ALA A 122 5.79 1.04 9.06
C ALA A 122 6.96 0.70 9.98
N ILE A 123 7.73 -0.31 9.60
CA ILE A 123 9.02 -0.65 10.18
C ILE A 123 10.08 -0.45 9.10
N VAL A 124 11.09 0.34 9.40
CA VAL A 124 12.14 0.71 8.45
C VAL A 124 13.46 0.10 8.91
N SER A 125 14.13 -0.61 8.00
CA SER A 125 15.46 -1.17 8.22
C SER A 125 16.44 -0.60 7.21
N ASP A 126 17.52 -0.02 7.68
CA ASP A 126 18.61 0.50 6.86
C ASP A 126 19.69 -0.57 6.69
N LYS A 127 20.11 -0.81 5.47
CA LYS A 127 21.15 -1.79 5.14
C LYS A 127 22.19 -1.20 4.20
N SER A 128 23.44 -1.23 4.62
CA SER A 128 24.54 -0.77 3.79
C SER A 128 25.11 -1.84 2.85
N GLY A 129 24.84 -3.11 3.15
CA GLY A 129 25.49 -4.23 2.49
C GLY A 129 26.95 -4.41 2.90
N ALA A 130 27.51 -5.58 2.65
CA ALA A 130 28.92 -5.89 2.87
C ALA A 130 29.72 -5.91 1.56
N ASN A 131 29.08 -6.25 0.46
CA ASN A 131 29.67 -6.37 -0.86
C ASN A 131 28.99 -5.41 -1.84
N LYS A 132 29.63 -5.19 -2.98
CA LYS A 132 29.10 -4.31 -4.04
C LYS A 132 27.76 -4.79 -4.62
N SER A 133 27.49 -6.08 -4.56
CA SER A 133 26.25 -6.68 -5.03
C SER A 133 25.13 -6.67 -4.00
N ASP A 134 25.43 -6.33 -2.76
CA ASP A 134 24.45 -6.33 -1.69
C ASP A 134 23.55 -5.10 -1.76
N LEU A 135 22.37 -5.21 -1.16
CA LEU A 135 21.45 -4.10 -1.06
C LEU A 135 22.05 -2.98 -0.21
N ASN A 136 22.09 -1.79 -0.78
CA ASN A 136 22.36 -0.55 -0.04
C ASN A 136 21.10 0.31 -0.13
N GLY A 137 20.34 0.37 0.94
CA GLY A 137 19.08 1.09 0.97
C GLY A 137 18.21 0.67 2.14
N TYR A 138 16.92 0.90 1.99
CA TYR A 138 15.94 0.69 3.04
C TYR A 138 14.99 -0.44 2.68
N THR A 139 14.78 -1.34 3.64
CA THR A 139 13.66 -2.30 3.59
C THR A 139 12.55 -1.75 4.47
N ILE A 140 11.39 -1.56 3.89
CA ILE A 140 10.22 -1.03 4.58
C ILE A 140 9.16 -2.12 4.63
N GLU A 141 8.73 -2.45 5.85
CA GLU A 141 7.64 -3.37 6.10
C GLU A 141 6.46 -2.60 6.65
N ILE A 142 5.32 -2.75 6.04
CA ILE A 142 4.08 -2.10 6.43
C ILE A 142 3.10 -3.17 6.88
N ASP A 143 2.52 -2.98 8.04
CA ASP A 143 1.58 -3.92 8.64
C ASP A 143 0.35 -3.17 9.15
N GLY A 144 -0.82 -3.73 8.86
CA GLY A 144 -2.09 -3.20 9.31
C GLY A 144 -3.10 -4.30 9.55
N LYS A 145 -4.01 -4.06 10.48
CA LYS A 145 -5.14 -4.95 10.77
C LYS A 145 -6.43 -4.20 10.56
N GLU A 146 -7.30 -4.76 9.75
CA GLU A 146 -8.58 -4.16 9.36
C GLU A 146 -9.74 -5.13 9.57
N ASP A 147 -10.95 -4.57 9.68
CA ASP A 147 -12.19 -5.34 9.79
C ASP A 147 -12.65 -5.92 8.46
N ASN A 148 -12.16 -5.36 7.36
CA ASN A 148 -12.52 -5.74 6.01
C ASN A 148 -11.28 -5.88 5.14
N GLN A 149 -11.39 -6.64 4.06
CA GLN A 149 -10.33 -6.73 3.08
C GLN A 149 -10.01 -5.35 2.46
N ALA A 150 -8.82 -5.21 1.92
CA ALA A 150 -8.39 -3.99 1.23
C ALA A 150 -9.34 -3.69 0.07
N TYR A 151 -9.87 -2.46 0.03
CA TYR A 151 -10.78 -2.04 -1.02
C TYR A 151 -10.02 -1.74 -2.30
N PHE A 152 -10.62 -2.09 -3.43
CA PHE A 152 -10.09 -1.71 -4.73
C PHE A 152 -10.32 -0.22 -4.98
N ILE A 153 -9.34 0.41 -5.59
CA ILE A 153 -9.40 1.82 -5.97
C ILE A 153 -8.81 2.00 -7.37
N ALA A 154 -9.42 2.82 -8.18
CA ALA A 154 -8.96 3.12 -9.52
C ALA A 154 -8.93 4.63 -9.75
N ASN A 155 -8.29 5.07 -10.84
CA ASN A 155 -8.23 6.48 -11.22
C ASN A 155 -7.67 7.38 -10.11
N LEU A 156 -6.51 7.03 -9.58
CA LEU A 156 -5.87 7.75 -8.48
C LEU A 156 -5.64 9.22 -8.81
N SER A 157 -5.29 9.53 -10.04
CA SER A 157 -5.04 10.92 -10.47
C SER A 157 -6.27 11.82 -10.40
N SER A 158 -7.47 11.24 -10.50
CA SER A 158 -8.73 11.99 -10.36
C SER A 158 -9.18 12.12 -8.91
N LYS A 159 -8.73 11.23 -8.02
CA LYS A 159 -9.14 11.18 -6.62
C LYS A 159 -8.14 11.85 -5.68
N PHE A 160 -6.87 11.88 -6.04
CA PHE A 160 -5.79 12.37 -5.19
C PHE A 160 -4.85 13.29 -5.96
N THR A 161 -4.16 14.15 -5.21
CA THR A 161 -3.00 14.87 -5.71
C THR A 161 -1.77 14.00 -5.53
N ILE A 162 -1.13 13.61 -6.63
CA ILE A 162 0.02 12.70 -6.62
C ILE A 162 1.31 13.53 -6.65
N VAL A 163 2.17 13.31 -5.66
CA VAL A 163 3.54 13.82 -5.64
C VAL A 163 4.47 12.69 -6.05
N GLN A 164 5.08 12.82 -7.21
CA GLN A 164 6.01 11.81 -7.71
C GLN A 164 7.34 11.86 -6.96
N GLY A 165 7.94 10.68 -6.80
CA GLY A 165 9.29 10.58 -6.27
C GLY A 165 10.31 11.22 -7.19
N THR A 166 11.32 11.87 -6.61
CA THR A 166 12.45 12.43 -7.35
C THR A 166 13.64 11.50 -7.27
N PRO A 167 14.45 11.37 -8.34
CA PRO A 167 15.69 10.64 -8.27
C PRO A 167 16.65 11.26 -7.22
N ASP A 168 17.42 10.43 -6.54
CA ASP A 168 18.35 10.87 -5.49
C ASP A 168 19.29 11.98 -5.95
N GLY A 169 19.68 11.97 -7.21
CA GLY A 169 20.58 13.00 -7.76
C GLY A 169 19.96 14.38 -7.90
N CYS A 170 18.65 14.51 -7.82
CA CYS A 170 17.93 15.77 -7.94
C CYS A 170 17.65 16.45 -6.60
N LEU A 171 17.98 15.79 -5.50
CA LEU A 171 17.73 16.29 -4.16
C LEU A 171 18.86 17.16 -3.68
N GLY A 172 18.53 18.20 -2.94
CA GLY A 172 19.52 19.09 -2.36
C GLY A 172 20.09 20.12 -3.31
N LEU A 173 19.45 20.32 -4.43
CA LEU A 173 19.76 21.41 -5.37
C LEU A 173 19.04 22.71 -5.03
N GLY A 174 18.31 22.66 -3.97
CA GLY A 174 17.65 23.84 -3.43
C GLY A 174 18.55 24.67 -2.56
#